data_2045d11917b3cea43788bac26a10bdc5
#
_entry.id   2045d11917b3cea43788bac26a10bdc5
#
_cell.length_a   1.000
_cell.length_b   1.000
_cell.length_c   1.000
_cell.angle_alpha   90.00
_cell.angle_beta   90.00
_cell.angle_gamma   90.00
#
_symmetry.space_group_name_H-M   'P 1'
#
loop_
_entity.id
_entity.type
_entity.pdbx_description
1 polymer ?
#
loop_
_entity_poly.entity_id
_entity_poly.type
_entity_poly.pdbx_seq_one_letter_code
_entity_poly.pdbx_strand_id
1 'polypeptide(L)'
;MAHFSGLELKSLRKEAGFTQKVLASKIGISRETVVAIENEHPKTIDSLSLEVVNAWWLACRKSVSESSQLSFKVQVMKFFGM
;
A
#
# COMPACT_ATOMS: atom_id res chain seq x y z
N MET A 1 15.89 -3.80 11.26
CA MET A 1 15.50 -4.39 9.98
C MET A 1 14.30 -3.65 9.40
N ALA A 2 14.43 -3.19 8.19
CA ALA A 2 13.34 -2.48 7.53
C ALA A 2 12.38 -3.47 6.88
N HIS A 3 11.10 -3.39 7.17
CA HIS A 3 10.09 -4.09 6.43
C HIS A 3 9.02 -3.07 6.04
N PHE A 4 8.32 -3.35 4.96
CA PHE A 4 7.34 -2.43 4.43
C PHE A 4 6.15 -2.35 5.38
N SER A 5 5.73 -1.13 5.67
CA SER A 5 4.66 -0.91 6.64
C SER A 5 3.28 -0.90 5.97
N GLY A 6 2.39 -1.74 6.48
CA GLY A 6 0.99 -1.71 6.07
C GLY A 6 0.30 -0.40 6.45
N LEU A 7 0.82 0.28 7.46
CA LEU A 7 0.30 1.59 7.88
C LEU A 7 0.55 2.66 6.82
N GLU A 8 1.65 2.58 6.10
CA GLU A 8 1.93 3.49 4.99
C GLU A 8 0.90 3.33 3.87
N LEU A 9 0.59 2.08 3.53
CA LEU A 9 -0.42 1.79 2.52
C LEU A 9 -1.80 2.25 2.96
N LYS A 10 -2.13 2.06 4.24
CA LYS A 10 -3.39 2.53 4.81
C LYS A 10 -3.50 4.06 4.71
N SER A 11 -2.42 4.78 5.03
CA SER A 11 -2.35 6.23 4.90
C SER A 11 -2.61 6.69 3.48
N LEU A 12 -1.97 6.04 2.51
CA LEU A 12 -2.18 6.36 1.09
C LEU A 12 -3.65 6.18 0.70
N ARG A 13 -4.26 5.08 1.11
CA ARG A 13 -5.66 4.81 0.81
C ARG A 13 -6.57 5.90 1.38
N LYS A 14 -6.37 6.24 2.65
CA LYS A 14 -7.17 7.26 3.32
C LYS A 14 -7.00 8.63 2.67
N GLU A 15 -5.78 8.99 2.34
CA GLU A 15 -5.48 10.26 1.69
C GLU A 15 -6.12 10.33 0.30
N ALA A 16 -6.19 9.19 -0.40
CA ALA A 16 -6.86 9.10 -1.69
C ALA A 16 -8.40 9.12 -1.59
N GLY A 17 -8.93 8.97 -0.38
CA GLY A 17 -10.37 8.97 -0.15
C GLY A 17 -11.07 7.65 -0.47
N PHE A 18 -10.33 6.56 -0.53
CA PHE A 18 -10.91 5.25 -0.86
C PHE A 18 -11.24 4.46 0.41
N THR A 19 -12.37 3.73 0.35
CA THR A 19 -12.65 2.70 1.35
C THR A 19 -11.80 1.46 1.03
N GLN A 20 -11.68 0.56 2.00
CA GLN A 20 -10.97 -0.71 1.77
C GLN A 20 -11.59 -1.51 0.63
N LYS A 21 -12.92 -1.52 0.57
CA LYS A 21 -13.66 -2.24 -0.48
C LYS A 21 -13.38 -1.65 -1.87
N VAL A 22 -13.42 -0.33 -1.98
CA VAL A 22 -13.18 0.35 -3.26
C VAL A 22 -11.76 0.11 -3.73
N LEU A 23 -10.78 0.26 -2.84
CA LEU A 23 -9.39 0.01 -3.20
C LEU A 23 -9.18 -1.43 -3.65
N ALA A 24 -9.71 -2.39 -2.89
CA ALA A 24 -9.60 -3.82 -3.24
C ALA A 24 -10.12 -4.08 -4.65
N SER A 25 -11.28 -3.51 -4.98
CA SER A 25 -11.86 -3.62 -6.32
C SER A 25 -10.96 -3.02 -7.39
N LYS A 26 -10.37 -1.86 -7.12
CA LYS A 26 -9.51 -1.16 -8.08
C LYS A 26 -8.23 -1.94 -8.41
N ILE A 27 -7.67 -2.61 -7.45
CA ILE A 27 -6.40 -3.33 -7.64
C ILE A 27 -6.56 -4.84 -7.82
N GLY A 28 -7.80 -5.34 -7.78
CA GLY A 28 -8.09 -6.73 -8.11
C GLY A 28 -7.77 -7.74 -7.02
N ILE A 29 -7.85 -7.33 -5.75
CA ILE A 29 -7.66 -8.25 -4.61
C ILE A 29 -8.91 -8.21 -3.73
N SER A 30 -8.99 -9.12 -2.77
CA SER A 30 -10.13 -9.16 -1.86
C SER A 30 -10.01 -8.06 -0.80
N ARG A 31 -11.15 -7.62 -0.27
CA ARG A 31 -11.17 -6.67 0.83
C ARG A 31 -10.44 -7.23 2.05
N GLU A 32 -10.59 -8.53 2.32
CA GLU A 32 -9.90 -9.19 3.43
C GLU A 32 -8.39 -9.08 3.31
N THR A 33 -7.87 -9.17 2.09
CA THR A 33 -6.43 -8.99 1.84
C THR A 33 -6.00 -7.56 2.16
N VAL A 34 -6.79 -6.56 1.76
CA VAL A 34 -6.51 -5.15 2.09
C VAL A 34 -6.48 -4.97 3.61
N VAL A 35 -7.49 -5.51 4.31
CA VAL A 35 -7.56 -5.42 5.77
C VAL A 35 -6.33 -6.04 6.42
N ALA A 36 -5.94 -7.23 5.98
CA ALA A 36 -4.78 -7.94 6.53
C ALA A 36 -3.48 -7.16 6.31
N ILE A 37 -3.32 -6.56 5.13
CA ILE A 37 -2.14 -5.73 4.83
C ILE A 37 -2.09 -4.52 5.75
N GLU A 38 -3.21 -3.81 5.89
CA GLU A 38 -3.28 -2.60 6.71
C GLU A 38 -3.09 -2.89 8.20
N ASN A 39 -3.51 -4.07 8.65
CA ASN A 39 -3.32 -4.50 10.03
C ASN A 39 -1.95 -5.13 10.25
N GLU A 40 -1.12 -5.16 9.22
CA GLU A 40 0.23 -5.71 9.27
C GLU A 40 0.26 -7.15 9.74
N HIS A 41 -0.69 -7.95 9.27
CA HIS A 41 -0.72 -9.38 9.59
C HIS A 41 0.59 -10.03 9.11
N PRO A 42 1.35 -10.71 9.98
CA PRO A 42 2.70 -11.18 9.64
C PRO A 42 2.80 -11.98 8.35
N LYS A 43 1.91 -12.94 8.16
CA LYS A 43 1.94 -13.78 6.94
C LYS A 43 1.67 -12.98 5.68
N THR A 44 0.76 -12.02 5.77
CA THR A 44 0.38 -11.18 4.63
C THR A 44 1.50 -10.20 4.29
N ILE A 45 2.11 -9.58 5.29
CA ILE A 45 3.22 -8.67 5.08
C ILE A 45 4.44 -9.42 4.52
N ASP A 46 4.73 -10.61 5.03
CA ASP A 46 5.87 -11.42 4.56
C ASP A 46 5.71 -11.84 3.10
N SER A 47 4.47 -12.05 2.65
CA SER A 47 4.19 -12.43 1.26
C SER A 47 3.74 -11.28 0.38
N LEU A 48 3.82 -10.05 0.89
CA LEU A 48 3.44 -8.85 0.13
C LEU A 48 4.35 -8.67 -1.07
N SER A 49 3.78 -8.68 -2.27
CA SER A 49 4.55 -8.56 -3.50
C SER A 49 4.70 -7.11 -3.94
N LEU A 50 5.77 -6.84 -4.69
CA LEU A 50 5.96 -5.54 -5.33
C LEU A 50 4.79 -5.21 -6.25
N GLU A 51 4.23 -6.22 -6.90
CA GLU A 51 3.09 -6.05 -7.81
C GLU A 51 1.88 -5.45 -7.09
N VAL A 52 1.54 -5.97 -5.92
CA VAL A 52 0.42 -5.46 -5.12
C VAL A 52 0.72 -4.04 -4.62
N VAL A 53 1.92 -3.80 -4.11
CA VAL A 53 2.34 -2.48 -3.62
C VAL A 53 2.28 -1.46 -4.75
N ASN A 54 2.76 -1.82 -5.92
CA ASN A 54 2.75 -0.94 -7.09
C ASN A 54 1.32 -0.63 -7.55
N ALA A 55 0.45 -1.63 -7.56
CA ALA A 55 -0.96 -1.44 -7.93
C ALA A 55 -1.66 -0.50 -6.93
N TRP A 56 -1.38 -0.66 -5.65
CA TRP A 56 -1.91 0.20 -4.59
C TRP A 56 -1.47 1.65 -4.81
N TRP A 57 -0.18 1.84 -5.05
CA TRP A 57 0.40 3.15 -5.34
C TRP A 57 -0.24 3.81 -6.56
N LEU A 58 -0.32 3.06 -7.68
CA LEU A 58 -0.89 3.59 -8.91
C LEU A 58 -2.35 3.99 -8.75
N ALA A 59 -3.11 3.25 -7.94
CA ALA A 59 -4.51 3.56 -7.67
C ALA A 59 -4.67 4.84 -6.85
N CYS A 60 -3.73 5.13 -5.96
CA CYS A 60 -3.85 6.22 -4.98
C CYS A 60 -3.13 7.51 -5.40
N ARG A 61 -2.08 7.41 -6.21
CA ARG A 61 -1.12 8.51 -6.44
C ARG A 61 -1.73 9.83 -6.90
N LYS A 62 -2.80 9.77 -7.65
CA LYS A 62 -3.43 10.99 -8.20
C LYS A 62 -4.09 11.86 -7.13
N SER A 63 -4.42 11.25 -5.99
CA SER A 63 -5.16 11.90 -4.92
C SER A 63 -4.32 12.13 -3.67
N VAL A 64 -3.01 11.80 -3.70
CA VAL A 64 -2.13 12.03 -2.56
C VAL A 64 -1.23 13.22 -2.80
N SER A 65 -0.76 13.86 -1.73
CA SER A 65 0.13 15.01 -1.81
C SER A 65 1.50 14.60 -2.38
N GLU A 66 2.20 15.56 -2.97
CA GLU A 66 3.54 15.35 -3.50
C GLU A 66 4.50 14.84 -2.43
N SER A 67 4.40 15.38 -1.22
CA SER A 67 5.21 14.97 -0.08
C SER A 67 4.99 13.49 0.26
N SER A 68 3.73 13.05 0.31
CA SER A 68 3.39 11.66 0.56
C SER A 68 3.87 10.75 -0.54
N GLN A 69 3.80 11.20 -1.80
CA GLN A 69 4.29 10.44 -2.95
C GLN A 69 5.79 10.17 -2.83
N LEU A 70 6.56 11.19 -2.48
CA LEU A 70 7.99 11.07 -2.34
C LEU A 70 8.37 10.12 -1.19
N SER A 71 7.70 10.27 -0.05
CA SER A 71 7.92 9.42 1.11
C SER A 71 7.64 7.94 0.78
N PHE A 72 6.54 7.69 0.09
CA PHE A 72 6.18 6.34 -0.31
C PHE A 72 7.21 5.73 -1.25
N LYS A 73 7.68 6.49 -2.24
CA LYS A 73 8.71 6.04 -3.18
C LYS A 73 9.98 5.61 -2.45
N VAL A 74 10.42 6.41 -1.48
CA VAL A 74 11.61 6.09 -0.69
C VAL A 74 11.41 4.79 0.08
N GLN A 75 10.25 4.58 0.68
CA GLN A 75 9.92 3.36 1.41
C GLN A 75 9.97 2.13 0.49
N VAL A 76 9.35 2.22 -0.68
CA VAL A 76 9.34 1.13 -1.65
C VAL A 76 10.76 0.78 -2.10
N MET A 77 11.57 1.79 -2.42
CA MET A 77 12.94 1.58 -2.85
C MET A 77 13.77 0.87 -1.79
N LYS A 78 13.62 1.28 -0.53
CA LYS A 78 14.34 0.66 0.58
C LYS A 78 13.92 -0.79 0.80
N PHE A 79 12.61 -1.05 0.76
CA PHE A 79 12.07 -2.39 1.03
C PHE A 79 12.45 -3.39 -0.06
N PHE A 80 12.37 -2.99 -1.32
CA PHE A 80 12.60 -3.89 -2.46
C PHE A 80 14.01 -3.80 -3.03
N GLY A 81 14.88 -2.99 -2.45
CA GLY A 81 16.27 -2.88 -2.89
C GLY A 81 16.46 -2.19 -4.24
N MET A 82 15.53 -1.31 -4.57
CA MET A 82 15.59 -0.57 -5.84
C MET A 82 16.34 0.74 -5.72
#